data_e3cec3030f47c4245cfa8b4bc2297738
#
_entry.id   e3cec3030f47c4245cfa8b4bc2297738
#
_cell.length_a   1.000
_cell.length_b   1.000
_cell.length_c   1.000
_cell.angle_alpha   90.00
_cell.angle_beta   90.00
_cell.angle_gamma   90.00
#
_symmetry.space_group_name_H-M   'P 1'
#
loop_
_entity.id
_entity.type
_entity.pdbx_description
1 polymer ?
#
loop_
_entity_poly.entity_id
_entity_poly.type
_entity_poly.pdbx_seq_one_letter_code
_entity_poly.pdbx_strand_id
1 'polypeptide(L)'
;MIKALLVSSDNDAAYAAAEYVAVRSHPELTTASFEERVKEFVNAMNDRARDIALANTRFSNPTGRDDPENFSTARDIAALADHIRLHRPELWAVTRIQETFAFSKSGRRYGVVTTSPLLGEFPALYGSKTGFDDEAKGALVMLYQMAPDDLVVIVLLRSRDRFGDGRTLLRWVESSFMLEWP
;
A
#
# COMPACT_ATOMS: atom_id res chain seq x y z
N MET A 1 -13.54 -2.42 5.53
CA MET A 1 -12.48 -1.43 5.77
C MET A 1 -11.19 -1.79 5.02
N ILE A 2 -10.44 -2.86 5.38
CA ILE A 2 -9.14 -3.20 4.73
C ILE A 2 -9.22 -3.33 3.21
N LYS A 3 -10.28 -3.96 2.65
CA LYS A 3 -10.46 -4.02 1.19
C LYS A 3 -10.62 -2.63 0.56
N ALA A 4 -11.41 -1.73 1.13
CA ALA A 4 -11.55 -0.37 0.62
C ALA A 4 -10.20 0.38 0.67
N LEU A 5 -9.46 0.23 1.77
CA LEU A 5 -8.14 0.83 1.95
C LEU A 5 -7.11 0.32 0.92
N LEU A 6 -6.97 -0.98 0.77
CA LEU A 6 -5.87 -1.57 -0.02
C LEU A 6 -6.21 -1.74 -1.52
N VAL A 7 -7.46 -2.00 -1.87
CA VAL A 7 -7.88 -2.23 -3.26
C VAL A 7 -8.24 -0.92 -3.95
N SER A 8 -9.16 -0.13 -3.39
CA SER A 8 -9.60 1.14 -4.01
C SER A 8 -8.87 2.38 -3.49
N SER A 9 -7.89 2.20 -2.58
CA SER A 9 -7.11 3.31 -2.02
C SER A 9 -7.97 4.41 -1.38
N ASP A 10 -9.00 3.99 -0.63
CA ASP A 10 -10.01 4.85 -0.05
C ASP A 10 -9.47 5.61 1.17
N ASN A 11 -9.50 6.95 1.12
CA ASN A 11 -8.98 7.82 2.17
C ASN A 11 -9.83 7.77 3.45
N ASP A 12 -11.16 7.66 3.32
CA ASP A 12 -12.04 7.56 4.48
C ASP A 12 -11.81 6.23 5.22
N ALA A 13 -11.54 5.15 4.46
CA ALA A 13 -11.15 3.88 5.05
C ALA A 13 -9.79 3.95 5.75
N ALA A 14 -8.84 4.78 5.28
CA ALA A 14 -7.56 5.01 5.93
C ALA A 14 -7.75 5.75 7.28
N TYR A 15 -8.55 6.81 7.30
CA TYR A 15 -8.87 7.50 8.55
C TYR A 15 -9.65 6.61 9.53
N ALA A 16 -10.64 5.85 9.05
CA ALA A 16 -11.38 4.91 9.89
C ALA A 16 -10.48 3.82 10.48
N ALA A 17 -9.47 3.37 9.73
CA ALA A 17 -8.47 2.43 10.22
C ALA A 17 -7.57 3.08 11.29
N ALA A 18 -7.15 4.32 11.07
CA ALA A 18 -6.36 5.09 12.02
C ALA A 18 -7.07 5.25 13.36
N GLU A 19 -8.32 5.71 13.36
CA GLU A 19 -9.13 5.84 14.57
C GLU A 19 -9.33 4.50 15.29
N TYR A 20 -9.65 3.45 14.52
CA TYR A 20 -9.87 2.11 15.10
C TYR A 20 -8.61 1.58 15.79
N VAL A 21 -7.44 1.73 15.16
CA VAL A 21 -6.18 1.25 15.73
C VAL A 21 -5.79 2.08 16.94
N ALA A 22 -5.90 3.42 16.86
CA ALA A 22 -5.56 4.30 17.97
C ALA A 22 -6.38 3.96 19.23
N VAL A 23 -7.70 3.86 19.12
CA VAL A 23 -8.58 3.50 20.27
C VAL A 23 -8.34 2.06 20.74
N ARG A 24 -8.01 1.14 19.83
CA ARG A 24 -7.73 -0.25 20.20
C ARG A 24 -6.44 -0.40 21.00
N SER A 25 -5.41 0.39 20.67
CA SER A 25 -4.12 0.42 21.36
C SER A 25 -4.16 1.27 22.62
N HIS A 26 -4.96 2.33 22.61
CA HIS A 26 -5.11 3.33 23.67
C HIS A 26 -6.59 3.57 23.98
N PRO A 27 -7.22 2.72 24.80
CA PRO A 27 -8.66 2.81 25.10
C PRO A 27 -9.12 4.16 25.68
N GLU A 28 -8.22 4.90 26.33
CA GLU A 28 -8.45 6.25 26.85
C GLU A 28 -8.78 7.26 25.74
N LEU A 29 -8.36 7.00 24.50
CA LEU A 29 -8.65 7.85 23.34
C LEU A 29 -10.08 7.70 22.81
N THR A 30 -10.92 6.88 23.42
CA THR A 30 -12.32 6.71 23.01
C THR A 30 -13.10 8.05 23.06
N THR A 31 -12.77 8.93 24.01
CA THR A 31 -13.38 10.27 24.18
C THR A 31 -12.54 11.40 23.56
N ALA A 32 -11.37 11.09 23.00
CA ALA A 32 -10.49 12.06 22.37
C ALA A 32 -11.07 12.58 21.04
N SER A 33 -10.54 13.70 20.55
CA SER A 33 -10.89 14.25 19.24
C SER A 33 -10.43 13.32 18.09
N PHE A 34 -10.98 13.56 16.90
CA PHE A 34 -10.54 12.88 15.68
C PHE A 34 -9.04 13.11 15.43
N GLU A 35 -8.59 14.36 15.57
CA GLU A 35 -7.22 14.79 15.35
C GLU A 35 -6.25 14.08 16.31
N GLU A 36 -6.63 13.93 17.57
CA GLU A 36 -5.80 13.22 18.57
C GLU A 36 -5.66 11.76 18.24
N ARG A 37 -6.74 11.08 17.83
CA ARG A 37 -6.70 9.67 17.41
C ARG A 37 -5.85 9.47 16.15
N VAL A 38 -6.01 10.34 15.14
CA VAL A 38 -5.20 10.29 13.91
C VAL A 38 -3.72 10.54 14.22
N LYS A 39 -3.41 11.52 15.07
CA LYS A 39 -2.04 11.82 15.50
C LYS A 39 -1.39 10.60 16.18
N GLU A 40 -2.13 9.94 17.06
CA GLU A 40 -1.61 8.74 17.73
C GLU A 40 -1.33 7.61 16.75
N PHE A 41 -2.20 7.39 15.78
CA PHE A 41 -1.95 6.42 14.73
C PHE A 41 -0.73 6.77 13.88
N VAL A 42 -0.53 8.05 13.52
CA VAL A 42 0.65 8.52 12.79
C VAL A 42 1.93 8.33 13.61
N ASN A 43 1.89 8.55 14.93
CA ASN A 43 3.00 8.22 15.83
C ASN A 43 3.35 6.72 15.72
N ALA A 44 2.34 5.85 15.82
CA ALA A 44 2.53 4.40 15.69
C ALA A 44 3.07 3.99 14.31
N MET A 45 2.66 4.66 13.21
CA MET A 45 3.24 4.44 11.87
C MET A 45 4.75 4.77 11.87
N ASN A 46 5.15 5.90 12.46
CA ASN A 46 6.54 6.32 12.53
C ASN A 46 7.37 5.45 13.47
N ASP A 47 6.79 4.99 14.58
CA ASP A 47 7.44 4.01 15.47
C ASP A 47 7.71 2.72 14.70
N ARG A 48 6.73 2.23 13.97
CA ARG A 48 6.88 1.04 13.16
C ARG A 48 7.92 1.20 12.05
N ALA A 49 7.97 2.36 11.40
CA ALA A 49 9.00 2.67 10.41
C ALA A 49 10.41 2.57 11.03
N ARG A 50 10.60 3.08 12.25
CA ARG A 50 11.88 2.96 12.99
C ARG A 50 12.20 1.51 13.35
N ASP A 51 11.22 0.75 13.87
CA ASP A 51 11.39 -0.67 14.25
C ASP A 51 11.89 -1.53 13.10
N ILE A 52 11.48 -1.23 11.87
CA ILE A 52 11.89 -1.95 10.67
C ILE A 52 12.96 -1.21 9.87
N ALA A 53 13.65 -0.26 10.50
CA ALA A 53 14.81 0.47 9.99
C ALA A 53 14.58 1.25 8.69
N LEU A 54 13.39 1.84 8.49
CA LEU A 54 13.12 2.76 7.37
C LEU A 54 13.72 4.14 7.66
N ALA A 55 15.02 4.28 7.45
CA ALA A 55 15.81 5.44 7.93
C ALA A 55 15.44 6.77 7.23
N ASN A 56 14.84 6.72 6.05
CA ASN A 56 14.47 7.90 5.23
C ASN A 56 12.97 7.98 5.01
N THR A 57 12.19 7.53 5.99
CA THR A 57 10.73 7.52 5.93
C THR A 57 10.13 8.25 7.11
N ARG A 58 9.19 9.14 6.82
CA ARG A 58 8.33 9.79 7.80
C ARG A 58 6.91 9.86 7.27
N PHE A 59 5.97 9.59 8.14
CA PHE A 59 4.54 9.72 7.88
C PHE A 59 3.97 10.90 8.66
N SER A 60 3.14 11.72 8.00
CA SER A 60 2.40 12.82 8.61
C SER A 60 0.90 12.59 8.62
N ASN A 61 0.41 11.67 7.77
CA ASN A 61 -1.00 11.32 7.69
C ASN A 61 -1.20 9.86 7.24
N PRO A 62 -2.39 9.26 7.48
CA PRO A 62 -2.65 7.86 7.13
C PRO A 62 -3.06 7.67 5.66
N THR A 63 -3.30 8.75 4.90
CA THR A 63 -3.86 8.68 3.55
C THR A 63 -2.80 8.75 2.45
N GLY A 64 -1.64 9.31 2.74
CA GLY A 64 -0.59 9.58 1.76
C GLY A 64 -0.79 10.88 0.99
N ARG A 65 -1.69 11.78 1.45
CA ARG A 65 -1.82 13.12 0.87
C ARG A 65 -0.52 13.89 0.98
N ASP A 66 -0.29 14.77 0.00
CA ASP A 66 0.85 15.66 -0.04
C ASP A 66 1.00 16.47 1.25
N ASP A 67 2.17 16.36 1.84
CA ASP A 67 2.61 17.07 3.04
C ASP A 67 4.14 17.02 3.07
N PRO A 68 4.83 18.15 3.31
CA PRO A 68 6.30 18.19 3.35
C PRO A 68 6.92 17.22 4.36
N GLU A 69 6.18 16.88 5.42
CA GLU A 69 6.62 15.92 6.44
C GLU A 69 6.26 14.46 6.11
N ASN A 70 5.61 14.21 4.95
CA ASN A 70 5.24 12.87 4.50
C ASN A 70 6.15 12.45 3.34
N PHE A 71 7.24 11.76 3.65
CA PHE A 71 8.25 11.38 2.67
C PHE A 71 8.79 9.97 2.88
N SER A 72 9.31 9.40 1.82
CA SER A 72 10.01 8.11 1.84
C SER A 72 10.98 7.99 0.66
N THR A 73 11.68 6.87 0.58
CA THR A 73 12.51 6.47 -0.55
C THR A 73 12.01 5.16 -1.16
N ALA A 74 12.34 4.93 -2.44
CA ALA A 74 11.99 3.66 -3.08
C ALA A 74 12.61 2.45 -2.36
N ARG A 75 13.79 2.62 -1.76
CA ARG A 75 14.47 1.59 -0.95
C ARG A 75 13.67 1.28 0.32
N ASP A 76 13.25 2.29 1.07
CA ASP A 76 12.49 2.09 2.31
C ASP A 76 11.12 1.46 2.03
N ILE A 77 10.44 1.92 0.97
CA ILE A 77 9.17 1.32 0.55
C ILE A 77 9.35 -0.13 0.08
N ALA A 78 10.45 -0.46 -0.60
CA ALA A 78 10.75 -1.86 -0.95
C ALA A 78 11.00 -2.71 0.30
N ALA A 79 11.72 -2.18 1.30
CA ALA A 79 11.92 -2.86 2.58
C ALA A 79 10.60 -3.06 3.34
N LEU A 80 9.72 -2.06 3.35
CA LEU A 80 8.38 -2.17 3.93
C LEU A 80 7.54 -3.24 3.20
N ALA A 81 7.58 -3.24 1.87
CA ALA A 81 6.85 -4.20 1.05
C ALA A 81 7.31 -5.64 1.32
N ASP A 82 8.63 -5.86 1.42
CA ASP A 82 9.19 -7.17 1.75
C ASP A 82 8.89 -7.57 3.21
N HIS A 83 8.96 -6.64 4.14
CA HIS A 83 8.54 -6.88 5.52
C HIS A 83 7.07 -7.35 5.60
N ILE A 84 6.16 -6.71 4.86
CA ILE A 84 4.75 -7.11 4.78
C ILE A 84 4.64 -8.50 4.16
N ARG A 85 5.38 -8.78 3.09
CA ARG A 85 5.40 -10.10 2.43
C ARG A 85 5.78 -11.23 3.40
N LEU A 86 6.79 -10.99 4.23
CA LEU A 86 7.31 -11.98 5.18
C LEU A 86 6.41 -12.18 6.41
N HIS A 87 5.79 -11.12 6.91
CA HIS A 87 5.11 -11.15 8.20
C HIS A 87 3.58 -11.04 8.10
N ARG A 88 3.05 -10.56 6.97
CA ARG A 88 1.62 -10.29 6.73
C ARG A 88 1.24 -10.53 5.26
N PRO A 89 1.54 -11.70 4.69
CA PRO A 89 1.30 -11.99 3.27
C PRO A 89 -0.17 -11.84 2.88
N GLU A 90 -1.09 -11.98 3.82
CA GLU A 90 -2.53 -11.77 3.61
C GLU A 90 -2.88 -10.36 3.16
N LEU A 91 -2.07 -9.34 3.50
CA LEU A 91 -2.28 -7.97 3.04
C LEU A 91 -1.98 -7.85 1.54
N TRP A 92 -0.93 -8.51 1.06
CA TRP A 92 -0.64 -8.58 -0.37
C TRP A 92 -1.72 -9.33 -1.14
N ALA A 93 -2.25 -10.42 -0.60
CA ALA A 93 -3.37 -11.15 -1.21
C ALA A 93 -4.62 -10.25 -1.39
N VAL A 94 -4.87 -9.31 -0.46
CA VAL A 94 -5.94 -8.32 -0.61
C VAL A 94 -5.65 -7.36 -1.77
N THR A 95 -4.40 -6.90 -1.97
CA THR A 95 -4.07 -5.96 -3.05
C THR A 95 -4.16 -6.59 -4.45
N ARG A 96 -4.27 -7.91 -4.56
CA ARG A 96 -4.49 -8.64 -5.82
C ARG A 96 -5.94 -8.61 -6.30
N ILE A 97 -6.87 -8.28 -5.43
CA ILE A 97 -8.31 -8.28 -5.75
C ILE A 97 -8.60 -7.17 -6.76
N GLN A 98 -9.13 -7.54 -7.92
CA GLN A 98 -9.49 -6.57 -8.97
C GLN A 98 -10.83 -5.91 -8.68
N GLU A 99 -11.83 -6.70 -8.24
CA GLU A 99 -13.16 -6.19 -7.89
C GLU A 99 -13.76 -7.01 -6.74
N THR A 100 -14.43 -6.34 -5.81
CA THR A 100 -15.15 -6.95 -4.70
C THR A 100 -16.18 -5.98 -4.14
N PHE A 101 -16.81 -6.35 -3.03
CA PHE A 101 -17.74 -5.49 -2.29
C PHE A 101 -17.33 -5.38 -0.83
N ALA A 102 -17.58 -4.19 -0.27
CA ALA A 102 -17.58 -3.94 1.16
C ALA A 102 -19.01 -3.68 1.63
N PHE A 103 -19.29 -3.98 2.90
CA PHE A 103 -20.60 -3.76 3.50
C PHE A 103 -20.44 -2.88 4.74
N SER A 104 -21.33 -1.89 4.88
CA SER A 104 -21.44 -1.13 6.12
C SER A 104 -22.10 -1.98 7.22
N LYS A 105 -22.04 -1.51 8.46
CA LYS A 105 -22.78 -2.13 9.59
C LYS A 105 -24.29 -2.17 9.34
N SER A 106 -24.84 -1.23 8.57
CA SER A 106 -26.25 -1.19 8.17
C SER A 106 -26.59 -2.09 6.97
N GLY A 107 -25.64 -2.87 6.46
CA GLY A 107 -25.83 -3.78 5.32
C GLY A 107 -25.73 -3.12 3.93
N ARG A 108 -25.44 -1.82 3.84
CA ARG A 108 -25.26 -1.16 2.54
C ARG A 108 -24.01 -1.68 1.85
N ARG A 109 -24.17 -2.06 0.58
CA ARG A 109 -23.08 -2.57 -0.29
C ARG A 109 -22.38 -1.44 -1.00
N TYR A 110 -21.05 -1.50 -1.04
CA TYR A 110 -20.17 -0.58 -1.78
C TYR A 110 -19.28 -1.39 -2.71
N GLY A 111 -19.19 -0.98 -3.99
CA GLY A 111 -18.22 -1.52 -4.92
C GLY A 111 -16.80 -1.13 -4.52
N VAL A 112 -15.88 -2.07 -4.61
CA VAL A 112 -14.45 -1.87 -4.35
C VAL A 112 -13.71 -2.39 -5.56
N VAL A 113 -13.11 -1.49 -6.34
CA VAL A 113 -12.40 -1.79 -7.59
C VAL A 113 -10.95 -1.36 -7.45
N THR A 114 -10.04 -2.18 -7.97
CA THR A 114 -8.61 -1.86 -7.93
C THR A 114 -8.28 -0.57 -8.68
N THR A 115 -7.31 0.16 -8.16
CA THR A 115 -6.74 1.34 -8.82
C THR A 115 -5.56 0.97 -9.75
N SER A 116 -5.16 -0.31 -9.81
CA SER A 116 -4.06 -0.79 -10.65
C SER A 116 -4.55 -1.58 -11.86
N PRO A 117 -4.50 -1.03 -13.07
CA PRO A 117 -4.85 -1.77 -14.29
C PRO A 117 -3.87 -2.91 -14.56
N LEU A 118 -2.65 -2.84 -14.05
CA LEU A 118 -1.60 -3.83 -14.30
C LEU A 118 -1.94 -5.22 -13.77
N LEU A 119 -2.81 -5.33 -12.76
CA LEU A 119 -3.28 -6.63 -12.22
C LEU A 119 -4.06 -7.45 -13.26
N GLY A 120 -4.71 -6.80 -14.24
CA GLY A 120 -5.38 -7.48 -15.34
C GLY A 120 -4.45 -7.79 -16.52
N GLU A 121 -3.30 -7.11 -16.61
CA GLU A 121 -2.36 -7.23 -17.72
C GLU A 121 -1.25 -8.25 -17.46
N PHE A 122 -0.85 -8.43 -16.20
CA PHE A 122 0.26 -9.30 -15.80
C PHE A 122 -0.22 -10.36 -14.80
N PRO A 123 -0.47 -11.60 -15.26
CA PRO A 123 -0.98 -12.68 -14.39
C PRO A 123 -0.06 -13.04 -13.22
N ALA A 124 1.25 -12.87 -13.39
CA ALA A 124 2.26 -13.12 -12.35
C ALA A 124 2.41 -11.97 -11.35
N LEU A 125 1.66 -10.86 -11.51
CA LEU A 125 1.62 -9.78 -10.54
C LEU A 125 0.89 -10.24 -9.28
N TYR A 126 1.66 -10.53 -8.23
CA TYR A 126 1.15 -11.06 -6.96
C TYR A 126 0.35 -10.03 -6.16
N GLY A 127 0.63 -8.74 -6.35
CA GLY A 127 -0.09 -7.65 -5.72
C GLY A 127 0.44 -6.29 -6.17
N SER A 128 -0.39 -5.26 -6.02
CA SER A 128 -0.04 -3.90 -6.41
C SER A 128 -0.72 -2.87 -5.52
N LYS A 129 0.02 -1.81 -5.13
CA LYS A 129 -0.54 -0.64 -4.46
C LYS A 129 -0.14 0.62 -5.20
N THR A 130 -1.13 1.44 -5.51
CA THR A 130 -0.96 2.71 -6.23
C THR A 130 -1.09 3.90 -5.29
N GLY A 131 -0.49 5.02 -5.68
CA GLY A 131 -0.69 6.34 -5.12
C GLY A 131 -0.59 7.40 -6.19
N PHE A 132 -1.28 8.52 -5.99
CA PHE A 132 -1.14 9.71 -6.81
C PHE A 132 -1.56 10.93 -6.02
N ASP A 133 -0.74 11.96 -6.05
CA ASP A 133 -1.10 13.30 -5.64
C ASP A 133 -0.39 14.33 -6.54
N ASP A 134 -0.78 15.60 -6.45
CA ASP A 134 -0.32 16.60 -7.42
C ASP A 134 1.17 16.94 -7.27
N GLU A 135 1.72 16.93 -6.08
CA GLU A 135 3.15 17.20 -5.84
C GLU A 135 3.98 15.91 -5.90
N ALA A 136 3.53 14.87 -5.22
CA ALA A 136 4.21 13.57 -5.17
C ALA A 136 4.17 12.81 -6.51
N LYS A 137 3.25 13.15 -7.42
CA LYS A 137 3.01 12.44 -8.68
C LYS A 137 2.64 10.97 -8.46
N GLY A 138 2.90 10.12 -9.43
CA GLY A 138 2.58 8.69 -9.35
C GLY A 138 3.52 7.91 -8.46
N ALA A 139 2.96 7.14 -7.55
CA ALA A 139 3.64 6.09 -6.79
C ALA A 139 3.03 4.73 -7.12
N LEU A 140 3.88 3.70 -7.19
CA LEU A 140 3.46 2.34 -7.49
C LEU A 140 4.40 1.36 -6.82
N VAL A 141 3.82 0.44 -6.08
CA VAL A 141 4.53 -0.72 -5.52
C VAL A 141 3.93 -1.98 -6.11
N MET A 142 4.77 -2.85 -6.62
CA MET A 142 4.37 -4.11 -7.23
C MET A 142 5.18 -5.26 -6.63
N LEU A 143 4.50 -6.36 -6.36
CA LEU A 143 5.11 -7.62 -5.98
C LEU A 143 4.88 -8.60 -7.14
N TYR A 144 5.97 -8.96 -7.85
CA TYR A 144 5.91 -9.80 -9.04
C TYR A 144 6.50 -11.18 -8.75
N GLN A 145 5.78 -12.24 -9.11
CA GLN A 145 6.19 -13.62 -8.89
C GLN A 145 7.02 -14.14 -10.07
N MET A 146 8.29 -14.41 -9.83
CA MET A 146 9.23 -14.97 -10.81
C MET A 146 9.17 -16.49 -10.84
N ALA A 147 9.04 -17.10 -9.66
CA ALA A 147 8.93 -18.52 -9.42
C ALA A 147 8.06 -18.74 -8.17
N PRO A 148 7.64 -19.97 -7.83
CA PRO A 148 6.77 -20.22 -6.68
C PRO A 148 7.22 -19.54 -5.38
N ASP A 149 8.52 -19.51 -5.12
CA ASP A 149 9.12 -18.95 -3.90
C ASP A 149 10.00 -17.71 -4.18
N ASP A 150 10.02 -17.22 -5.42
CA ASP A 150 10.85 -16.10 -5.84
C ASP A 150 9.99 -14.91 -6.26
N LEU A 151 10.10 -13.82 -5.50
CA LEU A 151 9.31 -12.61 -5.66
C LEU A 151 10.21 -11.38 -5.77
N VAL A 152 9.92 -10.55 -6.74
CA VAL A 152 10.59 -9.25 -6.95
C VAL A 152 9.68 -8.12 -6.50
N VAL A 153 10.22 -7.22 -5.69
CA VAL A 153 9.54 -5.97 -5.33
C VAL A 153 10.00 -4.87 -6.28
N ILE A 154 9.05 -4.22 -6.93
CA ILE A 154 9.27 -3.08 -7.81
C ILE A 154 8.61 -1.85 -7.19
N VAL A 155 9.37 -0.77 -7.04
CA VAL A 155 8.88 0.50 -6.47
C VAL A 155 9.16 1.64 -7.42
N LEU A 156 8.11 2.39 -7.74
CA LEU A 156 8.18 3.65 -8.47
C LEU A 156 7.67 4.77 -7.56
N LEU A 157 8.43 5.84 -7.45
CA LEU A 157 8.04 7.07 -6.77
C LEU A 157 8.23 8.24 -7.71
N ARG A 158 7.33 9.23 -7.61
CA ARG A 158 7.38 10.47 -8.39
C ARG A 158 7.37 10.26 -9.90
N SER A 159 6.70 9.21 -10.37
CA SER A 159 6.55 8.92 -11.80
C SER A 159 5.47 9.82 -12.43
N ARG A 160 5.73 10.29 -13.64
CA ARG A 160 4.75 11.03 -14.45
C ARG A 160 3.75 10.09 -15.13
N ASP A 161 4.17 8.85 -15.38
CA ASP A 161 3.33 7.77 -15.93
C ASP A 161 3.64 6.46 -15.20
N ARG A 162 3.17 6.33 -13.95
CA ARG A 162 3.45 5.16 -13.10
C ARG A 162 3.04 3.83 -13.73
N PHE A 163 2.03 3.81 -14.60
CA PHE A 163 1.59 2.58 -15.23
C PHE A 163 2.41 2.23 -16.47
N GLY A 164 2.83 3.22 -17.28
CA GLY A 164 3.76 3.03 -18.38
C GLY A 164 5.13 2.59 -17.90
N ASP A 165 5.67 3.29 -16.91
CA ASP A 165 6.95 2.93 -16.27
C ASP A 165 6.85 1.54 -15.63
N GLY A 166 5.74 1.24 -14.95
CA GLY A 166 5.47 -0.07 -14.34
C GLY A 166 5.46 -1.20 -15.37
N ARG A 167 4.77 -1.03 -16.52
CA ARG A 167 4.80 -2.00 -17.62
C ARG A 167 6.21 -2.22 -18.16
N THR A 168 6.96 -1.15 -18.31
CA THR A 168 8.34 -1.21 -18.81
C THR A 168 9.20 -2.04 -17.88
N LEU A 169 9.13 -1.80 -16.57
CA LEU A 169 9.90 -2.56 -15.58
C LEU A 169 9.45 -4.01 -15.48
N LEU A 170 8.13 -4.29 -15.52
CA LEU A 170 7.63 -5.66 -15.49
C LEU A 170 8.11 -6.46 -16.71
N ARG A 171 8.01 -5.88 -17.91
CA ARG A 171 8.52 -6.52 -19.13
C ARG A 171 10.03 -6.73 -19.10
N TRP A 172 10.77 -5.78 -18.54
CA TRP A 172 12.20 -5.92 -18.35
C TRP A 172 12.53 -7.08 -17.40
N VAL A 173 11.82 -7.18 -16.27
CA VAL A 173 11.96 -8.33 -15.35
C VAL A 173 11.66 -9.64 -16.07
N GLU A 174 10.54 -9.74 -16.79
CA GLU A 174 10.18 -10.92 -17.57
C GLU A 174 11.29 -11.32 -18.57
N SER A 175 11.81 -10.35 -19.32
CA SER A 175 12.80 -10.64 -20.36
C SER A 175 14.21 -10.91 -19.82
N SER A 176 14.55 -10.40 -18.62
CA SER A 176 15.90 -10.46 -18.08
C SER A 176 16.12 -11.58 -17.07
N PHE A 177 15.05 -12.03 -16.41
CA PHE A 177 15.12 -12.94 -15.27
C PHE A 177 14.20 -14.17 -15.39
N MET A 178 13.29 -14.22 -16.38
CA MET A 178 12.58 -15.46 -16.64
C MET A 178 13.53 -16.46 -17.28
N LEU A 179 14.16 -17.21 -16.40
CA LEU A 179 14.84 -18.43 -16.79
C LEU A 179 13.78 -19.39 -17.34
N GLU A 180 14.05 -19.96 -18.51
CA GLU A 180 13.21 -21.00 -19.09
C GLU A 180 12.97 -22.08 -18.03
N TRP A 181 11.73 -22.26 -17.64
CA TRP A 181 11.32 -23.43 -16.88
C TRP A 181 11.38 -24.62 -17.83
N PRO A 182 12.10 -25.69 -17.46
CA PRO A 182 12.10 -26.91 -18.27
C PRO A 182 10.71 -27.56 -18.29
#